data_74023aac1c1a9c6b5370ce48c2b3841f
#
_entry.id   74023aac1c1a9c6b5370ce48c2b3841f
#
_cell.length_a   1.000
_cell.length_b   1.000
_cell.length_c   1.000
_cell.angle_alpha   90.00
_cell.angle_beta   90.00
_cell.angle_gamma   90.00
#
_symmetry.space_group_name_H-M   'P 1'
#
loop_
_entity.id
_entity.type
_entity.pdbx_description
1 polymer ?
#
loop_
_entity_poly.entity_id
_entity_poly.type
_entity_poly.pdbx_seq_one_letter_code
_entity_poly.pdbx_strand_id
1 'polypeptide(L)'
;VLFLTRRVEGIRGQFSGDSVAGDDELMSDVSTDEIAPAWASYYFDERLGQDCLTGLRDAAVRKGNVASGGFGVLVAGENFGCGSSRETAPYALVAAGIRLVVAPSFARIFRQNADNIGLFTSTDRELVPLLARGEPVEASALLSGRGELDRGVLSAGGLVAYGKARLAGSIAGATSTRKRRAMTLVEKIVAAHVVTDAKKGRIGAESVAPGDGVFVRADLRFSHEYVTPMAEALMRRGFGEGARVEHPESVLLFRDHLTFVDEVHVEPRRLPLLEQARLLAKLQADFAERQQIRLLGEVWENGVRRGSHAICHEEILEAVALPGDVVVGTDSHTSTAGAVGCLAFGVGSTDMAAAWVTRDVRFVVPESVRVVLRGRLRAGSCAKDLMLTLLATPFVKAGGMVGRAIEFAGPGLSALSLDERATLANLSVEAGALTGVVPPDAGLAREIAVLRGLDEADVLGRAVAADAGAD
;
A
#
# COMPACT_ATOMS: atom_id res chain seq x y z
N VAL A 1 -11.88 5.26 -26.34
CA VAL A 1 -10.69 4.55 -25.85
C VAL A 1 -9.48 5.45 -26.03
N LEU A 2 -8.62 5.55 -25.02
CA LEU A 2 -7.31 6.23 -25.08
C LEU A 2 -6.21 5.16 -25.09
N PHE A 3 -5.35 5.19 -26.09
CA PHE A 3 -4.20 4.29 -26.23
C PHE A 3 -2.91 5.02 -25.82
N LEU A 4 -2.16 4.47 -24.87
CA LEU A 4 -0.84 4.97 -24.50
C LEU A 4 0.20 4.33 -25.44
N THR A 5 0.45 4.97 -26.56
CA THR A 5 1.45 4.53 -27.54
C THR A 5 2.85 5.00 -27.15
N ARG A 6 3.89 4.27 -27.58
CA ARG A 6 5.30 4.70 -27.39
C ARG A 6 5.63 5.98 -28.14
N ARG A 7 4.94 6.23 -29.24
CA ARG A 7 5.06 7.49 -30.00
C ARG A 7 4.16 8.55 -29.40
N VAL A 8 4.75 9.63 -28.92
CA VAL A 8 4.05 10.76 -28.27
C VAL A 8 3.02 11.39 -29.21
N GLU A 9 3.33 11.48 -30.49
CA GLU A 9 2.43 12.00 -31.53
C GLU A 9 1.13 11.17 -31.62
N GLY A 10 1.23 9.83 -31.47
CA GLY A 10 0.07 8.95 -31.43
C GLY A 10 -0.83 9.22 -30.24
N ILE A 11 -0.26 9.58 -29.07
CA ILE A 11 -1.06 10.00 -27.91
C ILE A 11 -1.71 11.35 -28.17
N ARG A 12 -0.94 12.35 -28.64
CA ARG A 12 -1.43 13.71 -28.89
C ARG A 12 -2.52 13.77 -29.95
N GLY A 13 -2.38 13.00 -31.03
CA GLY A 13 -3.37 12.93 -32.12
C GLY A 13 -4.75 12.51 -31.64
N GLN A 14 -4.82 11.61 -30.66
CA GLN A 14 -6.11 11.15 -30.13
C GLN A 14 -6.93 12.27 -29.47
N PHE A 15 -6.28 13.28 -28.89
CA PHE A 15 -6.97 14.46 -28.35
C PHE A 15 -7.48 15.41 -29.45
N SER A 16 -7.01 15.25 -30.69
CA SER A 16 -7.49 15.96 -31.87
C SER A 16 -8.46 15.14 -32.73
N GLY A 17 -8.77 13.92 -32.29
CA GLY A 17 -9.71 13.02 -33.00
C GLY A 17 -9.04 12.04 -33.95
N ASP A 18 -7.71 11.96 -34.00
CA ASP A 18 -7.00 11.01 -34.84
C ASP A 18 -7.14 9.59 -34.29
N SER A 19 -7.24 8.62 -35.20
CA SER A 19 -7.21 7.20 -34.83
C SER A 19 -5.76 6.72 -34.63
N VAL A 20 -5.56 5.80 -33.68
CA VAL A 20 -4.27 5.13 -33.49
C VAL A 20 -4.08 4.08 -34.59
N ALA A 21 -2.89 4.04 -35.18
CA ALA A 21 -2.53 2.97 -36.12
C ALA A 21 -2.45 1.62 -35.39
N GLY A 22 -2.98 0.56 -36.03
CA GLY A 22 -3.09 -0.76 -35.37
C GLY A 22 -1.78 -1.45 -35.03
N ASP A 23 -0.66 -0.96 -35.54
CA ASP A 23 0.71 -1.43 -35.31
C ASP A 23 1.51 -0.55 -34.34
N ASP A 24 0.90 0.48 -33.74
CA ASP A 24 1.56 1.29 -32.72
C ASP A 24 1.82 0.50 -31.45
N GLU A 25 3.11 0.39 -31.06
CA GLU A 25 3.51 -0.24 -29.81
C GLU A 25 2.98 0.53 -28.60
N LEU A 26 2.39 -0.18 -27.65
CA LEU A 26 1.90 0.39 -26.40
C LEU A 26 3.06 0.66 -25.42
N MET A 27 2.89 1.69 -24.61
CA MET A 27 3.82 2.08 -23.57
C MET A 27 3.71 1.12 -22.39
N SER A 28 4.80 0.44 -22.05
CA SER A 28 4.95 -0.40 -20.85
C SER A 28 5.59 0.40 -19.72
N ASP A 29 5.54 -0.14 -18.49
CA ASP A 29 6.13 0.43 -17.29
C ASP A 29 5.67 1.88 -16.98
N VAL A 30 4.40 2.17 -17.31
CA VAL A 30 3.81 3.46 -16.96
C VAL A 30 3.66 3.54 -15.45
N SER A 31 4.43 4.43 -14.85
CA SER A 31 4.51 4.57 -13.40
C SER A 31 3.36 5.37 -12.79
N THR A 32 3.14 5.23 -11.49
CA THR A 32 2.17 6.04 -10.75
C THR A 32 2.52 7.53 -10.80
N ASP A 33 3.82 7.90 -10.91
CA ASP A 33 4.26 9.29 -11.09
C ASP A 33 3.95 9.84 -12.48
N GLU A 34 3.94 9.01 -13.52
CA GLU A 34 3.49 9.40 -14.85
C GLU A 34 1.98 9.57 -14.93
N ILE A 35 1.22 8.75 -14.18
CA ILE A 35 -0.24 8.84 -14.11
C ILE A 35 -0.68 10.05 -13.29
N ALA A 36 -0.12 10.23 -12.08
CA ALA A 36 -0.38 11.36 -11.19
C ALA A 36 0.95 11.87 -10.61
N PRO A 37 1.54 12.92 -11.20
CA PRO A 37 2.83 13.44 -10.76
C PRO A 37 2.84 13.81 -9.28
N ALA A 38 4.02 13.69 -8.63
CA ALA A 38 4.16 13.96 -7.21
C ALA A 38 3.63 15.34 -6.79
N TRP A 39 3.80 16.37 -7.63
CA TRP A 39 3.27 17.71 -7.38
C TRP A 39 1.74 17.79 -7.49
N ALA A 40 1.07 16.92 -8.23
CA ALA A 40 -0.39 16.83 -8.28
C ALA A 40 -0.96 16.05 -7.08
N SER A 41 -0.20 15.17 -6.50
CA SER A 41 -0.60 14.32 -5.37
C SER A 41 -0.83 15.10 -4.05
N TYR A 42 -0.56 16.41 -4.02
CA TYR A 42 -1.03 17.29 -2.93
C TYR A 42 -2.54 17.53 -2.96
N TYR A 43 -3.21 17.23 -4.08
CA TYR A 43 -4.68 17.28 -4.17
C TYR A 43 -5.26 15.91 -3.79
N PHE A 44 -6.42 15.93 -3.15
CA PHE A 44 -7.14 14.73 -2.69
C PHE A 44 -8.62 14.74 -3.12
N ASP A 45 -8.91 15.44 -4.21
CA ASP A 45 -10.24 15.63 -4.77
C ASP A 45 -10.23 15.51 -6.31
N GLU A 46 -11.35 15.86 -6.93
CA GLU A 46 -11.56 15.77 -8.38
C GLU A 46 -10.58 16.57 -9.23
N ARG A 47 -9.84 17.53 -8.62
CA ARG A 47 -8.77 18.26 -9.30
C ARG A 47 -7.65 17.35 -9.82
N LEU A 48 -7.44 16.20 -9.19
CA LEU A 48 -6.49 15.20 -9.67
C LEU A 48 -6.77 14.75 -11.11
N GLY A 49 -8.03 14.72 -11.54
CA GLY A 49 -8.39 14.36 -12.91
C GLY A 49 -7.85 15.32 -13.97
N GLN A 50 -7.65 16.59 -13.60
CA GLN A 50 -7.07 17.58 -14.51
C GLN A 50 -5.58 17.31 -14.81
N ASP A 51 -4.88 16.71 -13.87
CA ASP A 51 -3.46 16.41 -13.96
C ASP A 51 -3.18 14.94 -14.35
N CYS A 52 -4.23 14.20 -14.71
CA CYS A 52 -4.14 12.81 -15.14
C CYS A 52 -3.21 12.64 -16.34
N LEU A 53 -2.22 11.75 -16.23
CA LEU A 53 -1.20 11.42 -17.23
C LEU A 53 -0.26 12.57 -17.62
N THR A 54 -0.28 13.69 -16.89
CA THR A 54 0.63 14.82 -17.19
C THR A 54 2.09 14.56 -16.83
N GLY A 55 2.38 13.48 -16.11
CA GLY A 55 3.74 13.02 -15.82
C GLY A 55 4.41 12.26 -16.96
N LEU A 56 3.66 11.92 -18.00
CA LEU A 56 4.23 11.26 -19.17
C LEU A 56 5.31 12.14 -19.84
N ARG A 57 6.37 11.49 -20.32
CA ARG A 57 7.51 12.14 -20.96
C ARG A 57 7.07 13.02 -22.15
N ASP A 58 7.90 13.99 -22.49
CA ASP A 58 7.75 14.88 -23.64
C ASP A 58 6.41 15.63 -23.66
N ALA A 59 5.79 15.84 -22.47
CA ALA A 59 4.47 16.45 -22.36
C ALA A 59 3.46 15.82 -23.34
N ALA A 60 3.45 14.48 -23.40
CA ALA A 60 2.53 13.71 -24.24
C ALA A 60 1.07 14.05 -23.96
N VAL A 61 0.77 14.32 -22.68
CA VAL A 61 -0.56 14.74 -22.20
C VAL A 61 -0.42 16.09 -21.50
N ARG A 62 -1.29 17.04 -21.84
CA ARG A 62 -1.40 18.33 -21.17
C ARG A 62 -2.51 18.31 -20.13
N LYS A 63 -2.43 19.21 -19.16
CA LYS A 63 -3.45 19.41 -18.14
C LYS A 63 -4.84 19.53 -18.75
N GLY A 64 -5.80 18.73 -18.24
CA GLY A 64 -7.17 18.70 -18.70
C GLY A 64 -7.45 17.85 -19.93
N ASN A 65 -6.45 17.42 -20.70
CA ASN A 65 -6.67 16.67 -21.95
C ASN A 65 -7.49 15.40 -21.71
N VAL A 66 -7.14 14.57 -20.73
CA VAL A 66 -7.87 13.31 -20.47
C VAL A 66 -9.28 13.61 -19.98
N ALA A 67 -9.43 14.52 -19.02
CA ALA A 67 -10.72 14.87 -18.43
C ALA A 67 -11.72 15.46 -19.45
N SER A 68 -11.23 16.24 -20.43
CA SER A 68 -12.06 16.83 -21.49
C SER A 68 -12.20 15.94 -22.71
N GLY A 69 -11.36 14.91 -22.86
CA GLY A 69 -11.32 14.06 -24.06
C GLY A 69 -12.43 13.02 -24.14
N GLY A 70 -13.26 12.85 -23.10
CA GLY A 70 -14.40 11.92 -23.11
C GLY A 70 -14.00 10.44 -23.14
N PHE A 71 -12.79 10.10 -22.71
CA PHE A 71 -12.30 8.73 -22.69
C PHE A 71 -12.83 7.97 -21.47
N GLY A 72 -13.46 6.80 -21.71
CA GLY A 72 -13.90 5.89 -20.64
C GLY A 72 -12.97 4.70 -20.43
N VAL A 73 -12.10 4.41 -21.39
CA VAL A 73 -11.18 3.28 -21.39
C VAL A 73 -9.77 3.73 -21.70
N LEU A 74 -8.80 3.23 -20.94
CA LEU A 74 -7.37 3.40 -21.18
C LEU A 74 -6.74 2.06 -21.56
N VAL A 75 -5.90 2.05 -22.61
CA VAL A 75 -5.15 0.86 -23.04
C VAL A 75 -3.66 1.16 -22.97
N ALA A 76 -2.90 0.29 -22.30
CA ALA A 76 -1.46 0.43 -22.09
C ALA A 76 -0.73 -0.90 -22.28
N GLY A 77 0.60 -0.85 -22.24
CA GLY A 77 1.49 -2.01 -22.25
C GLY A 77 1.63 -2.67 -20.87
N GLU A 78 2.66 -3.50 -20.72
CA GLU A 78 2.91 -4.28 -19.52
C GLU A 78 3.24 -3.42 -18.29
N ASN A 79 3.04 -4.00 -17.09
CA ASN A 79 3.43 -3.46 -15.80
C ASN A 79 2.87 -2.04 -15.53
N PHE A 80 1.59 -1.84 -15.89
CA PHE A 80 0.94 -0.53 -15.70
C PHE A 80 0.73 -0.21 -14.22
N GLY A 81 1.02 1.04 -13.83
CA GLY A 81 0.89 1.52 -12.46
C GLY A 81 2.06 1.13 -11.55
N CYS A 82 3.24 0.88 -12.12
CA CYS A 82 4.45 0.57 -11.34
C CYS A 82 4.93 1.77 -10.52
N GLY A 83 5.92 1.53 -9.64
CA GLY A 83 6.50 2.55 -8.76
C GLY A 83 5.81 2.63 -7.40
N SER A 84 5.59 3.83 -6.90
CA SER A 84 5.10 4.10 -5.55
C SER A 84 3.65 3.64 -5.34
N SER A 85 3.29 3.30 -4.10
CA SER A 85 1.96 2.79 -3.70
C SER A 85 0.83 3.85 -3.71
N ARG A 86 0.99 4.93 -4.45
CA ARG A 86 0.07 6.08 -4.43
C ARG A 86 -1.29 5.76 -5.05
N GLU A 87 -2.32 5.84 -4.24
CA GLU A 87 -3.72 5.71 -4.68
C GLU A 87 -4.19 6.91 -5.51
N THR A 88 -3.48 8.03 -5.44
CA THR A 88 -3.74 9.21 -6.28
C THR A 88 -3.71 8.87 -7.78
N ALA A 89 -2.91 7.89 -8.21
CA ALA A 89 -2.82 7.48 -9.60
C ALA A 89 -4.15 6.88 -10.14
N PRO A 90 -4.72 5.79 -9.58
CA PRO A 90 -6.02 5.30 -10.03
C PRO A 90 -7.15 6.31 -9.76
N TYR A 91 -7.06 7.13 -8.70
CA TYR A 91 -8.03 8.18 -8.45
C TYR A 91 -8.03 9.27 -9.53
N ALA A 92 -6.86 9.68 -10.01
CA ALA A 92 -6.73 10.63 -11.12
C ALA A 92 -7.40 10.10 -12.39
N LEU A 93 -7.23 8.81 -12.70
CA LEU A 93 -7.91 8.16 -13.83
C LEU A 93 -9.43 8.22 -13.69
N VAL A 94 -9.97 7.83 -12.53
CA VAL A 94 -11.42 7.87 -12.27
C VAL A 94 -11.95 9.30 -12.35
N ALA A 95 -11.25 10.27 -11.76
CA ALA A 95 -11.62 11.68 -11.78
C ALA A 95 -11.53 12.29 -13.20
N ALA A 96 -10.68 11.75 -14.07
CA ALA A 96 -10.60 12.11 -15.48
C ALA A 96 -11.66 11.42 -16.37
N GLY A 97 -12.50 10.53 -15.80
CA GLY A 97 -13.57 9.83 -16.54
C GLY A 97 -13.24 8.40 -16.96
N ILE A 98 -12.03 7.90 -16.73
CA ILE A 98 -11.65 6.51 -17.05
C ILE A 98 -12.38 5.56 -16.10
N ARG A 99 -12.99 4.51 -16.66
CA ARG A 99 -13.71 3.46 -15.92
C ARG A 99 -13.06 2.09 -16.04
N LEU A 100 -12.23 1.89 -17.04
CA LEU A 100 -11.55 0.65 -17.32
C LEU A 100 -10.13 0.92 -17.82
N VAL A 101 -9.16 0.20 -17.28
CA VAL A 101 -7.80 0.13 -17.82
C VAL A 101 -7.56 -1.28 -18.34
N VAL A 102 -7.09 -1.41 -19.58
CA VAL A 102 -6.69 -2.68 -20.19
C VAL A 102 -5.18 -2.68 -20.40
N ALA A 103 -4.48 -3.64 -19.80
CA ALA A 103 -3.03 -3.80 -19.92
C ALA A 103 -2.66 -5.28 -19.73
N PRO A 104 -1.59 -5.80 -20.37
CA PRO A 104 -1.17 -7.20 -20.21
C PRO A 104 -0.85 -7.57 -18.76
N SER A 105 -0.34 -6.62 -17.98
CA SER A 105 -0.07 -6.79 -16.55
C SER A 105 -0.15 -5.46 -15.79
N PHE A 106 -0.37 -5.55 -14.48
CA PHE A 106 -0.49 -4.42 -13.58
C PHE A 106 0.42 -4.59 -12.37
N ALA A 107 0.96 -3.49 -11.87
CA ALA A 107 1.56 -3.49 -10.54
C ALA A 107 0.49 -3.85 -9.50
N ARG A 108 0.85 -4.71 -8.55
CA ARG A 108 -0.07 -5.28 -7.56
C ARG A 108 -0.82 -4.21 -6.76
N ILE A 109 -0.08 -3.24 -6.21
CA ILE A 109 -0.67 -2.18 -5.38
C ILE A 109 -1.60 -1.28 -6.20
N PHE A 110 -1.20 -0.94 -7.44
CA PHE A 110 -2.07 -0.17 -8.33
C PHE A 110 -3.39 -0.90 -8.58
N ARG A 111 -3.35 -2.21 -8.88
CA ARG A 111 -4.55 -3.01 -9.10
C ARG A 111 -5.44 -3.07 -7.86
N GLN A 112 -4.85 -3.24 -6.68
CA GLN A 112 -5.58 -3.22 -5.42
C GLN A 112 -6.26 -1.87 -5.16
N ASN A 113 -5.53 -0.77 -5.36
CA ASN A 113 -6.06 0.58 -5.20
C ASN A 113 -7.17 0.89 -6.23
N ALA A 114 -7.02 0.42 -7.47
CA ALA A 114 -8.05 0.51 -8.50
C ALA A 114 -9.35 -0.20 -8.08
N ASP A 115 -9.23 -1.43 -7.59
CA ASP A 115 -10.37 -2.21 -7.07
C ASP A 115 -11.06 -1.51 -5.90
N ASN A 116 -10.29 -0.88 -5.00
CA ASN A 116 -10.80 -0.17 -3.83
C ASN A 116 -11.72 0.99 -4.17
N ILE A 117 -11.47 1.66 -5.30
CA ILE A 117 -12.26 2.81 -5.76
C ILE A 117 -13.22 2.48 -6.90
N GLY A 118 -13.34 1.20 -7.27
CA GLY A 118 -14.24 0.74 -8.33
C GLY A 118 -13.75 0.99 -9.74
N LEU A 119 -12.44 1.23 -9.96
CA LEU A 119 -11.82 1.29 -11.27
C LEU A 119 -11.55 -0.14 -11.77
N PHE A 120 -12.20 -0.53 -12.84
CA PHE A 120 -11.95 -1.84 -13.44
C PHE A 120 -10.56 -1.92 -14.09
N THR A 121 -9.91 -3.06 -13.95
CA THR A 121 -8.68 -3.40 -14.67
C THR A 121 -8.84 -4.76 -15.33
N SER A 122 -8.38 -4.92 -16.56
CA SER A 122 -8.43 -6.20 -17.29
C SER A 122 -7.12 -6.50 -17.99
N THR A 123 -6.73 -7.77 -17.97
CA THR A 123 -5.59 -8.26 -18.75
C THR A 123 -6.03 -8.89 -20.08
N ASP A 124 -7.33 -8.91 -20.33
CA ASP A 124 -7.91 -9.45 -21.56
C ASP A 124 -7.87 -8.41 -22.68
N ARG A 125 -6.96 -8.59 -23.61
CA ARG A 125 -6.78 -7.70 -24.76
C ARG A 125 -7.86 -7.89 -25.84
N GLU A 126 -8.58 -9.01 -25.85
CA GLU A 126 -9.69 -9.25 -26.80
C GLU A 126 -10.85 -8.29 -26.59
N LEU A 127 -10.92 -7.65 -25.41
CA LEU A 127 -11.91 -6.59 -25.15
C LEU A 127 -11.63 -5.30 -25.93
N VAL A 128 -10.38 -5.03 -26.29
CA VAL A 128 -9.98 -3.75 -26.89
C VAL A 128 -10.68 -3.46 -28.21
N PRO A 129 -10.76 -4.39 -29.19
CA PRO A 129 -11.50 -4.16 -30.42
C PRO A 129 -12.99 -3.91 -30.20
N LEU A 130 -13.63 -4.60 -29.26
CA LEU A 130 -15.05 -4.41 -28.91
C LEU A 130 -15.29 -3.01 -28.35
N LEU A 131 -14.45 -2.63 -27.36
CA LEU A 131 -14.51 -1.32 -26.70
C LEU A 131 -14.23 -0.16 -27.68
N ALA A 132 -13.29 -0.36 -28.63
CA ALA A 132 -12.98 0.64 -29.64
C ALA A 132 -14.18 0.88 -30.62
N ARG A 133 -15.01 -0.13 -30.86
CA ARG A 133 -16.26 -0.01 -31.64
C ARG A 133 -17.44 0.49 -30.79
N GLY A 134 -17.23 0.76 -29.48
CA GLY A 134 -18.31 1.18 -28.58
C GLY A 134 -19.28 0.05 -28.21
N GLU A 135 -18.90 -1.21 -28.41
CA GLU A 135 -19.72 -2.36 -28.02
C GLU A 135 -19.74 -2.51 -26.48
N PRO A 136 -20.90 -2.84 -25.89
CA PRO A 136 -21.00 -3.06 -24.45
C PRO A 136 -20.26 -4.34 -24.05
N VAL A 137 -19.56 -4.27 -22.91
CA VAL A 137 -18.90 -5.41 -22.29
C VAL A 137 -19.56 -5.68 -20.95
N GLU A 138 -19.93 -6.94 -20.72
CA GLU A 138 -20.54 -7.38 -19.48
C GLU A 138 -19.55 -7.25 -18.32
N ALA A 139 -20.01 -6.67 -17.19
CA ALA A 139 -19.17 -6.51 -15.99
C ALA A 139 -18.60 -7.84 -15.48
N SER A 140 -19.30 -8.95 -15.67
CA SER A 140 -18.85 -10.30 -15.33
C SER A 140 -17.55 -10.69 -16.05
N ALA A 141 -17.36 -10.25 -17.31
CA ALA A 141 -16.12 -10.49 -18.05
C ALA A 141 -14.93 -9.76 -17.40
N LEU A 142 -15.16 -8.55 -16.87
CA LEU A 142 -14.14 -7.74 -16.18
C LEU A 142 -13.76 -8.31 -14.81
N LEU A 143 -14.58 -9.18 -14.23
CA LEU A 143 -14.33 -9.86 -12.96
C LEU A 143 -13.61 -11.22 -13.13
N SER A 144 -13.43 -11.69 -14.36
CA SER A 144 -12.73 -12.94 -14.64
C SER A 144 -11.30 -12.94 -14.12
N GLY A 145 -10.84 -14.08 -13.60
CA GLY A 145 -9.48 -14.22 -13.07
C GLY A 145 -9.21 -13.51 -11.73
N ARG A 146 -10.26 -12.93 -11.09
CA ARG A 146 -10.14 -12.29 -9.76
C ARG A 146 -10.55 -13.24 -8.66
N GLY A 147 -9.94 -13.08 -7.47
CA GLY A 147 -10.35 -13.75 -6.25
C GLY A 147 -11.78 -13.41 -5.85
N GLU A 148 -12.39 -14.23 -5.01
CA GLU A 148 -13.77 -14.01 -4.56
C GLU A 148 -13.93 -12.67 -3.84
N LEU A 149 -12.97 -12.32 -2.97
CA LEU A 149 -12.97 -11.07 -2.23
C LEU A 149 -12.89 -9.85 -3.17
N ASP A 150 -11.99 -9.88 -4.15
CA ASP A 150 -11.82 -8.78 -5.11
C ASP A 150 -13.05 -8.58 -5.98
N ARG A 151 -13.68 -9.70 -6.40
CA ARG A 151 -14.97 -9.65 -7.10
C ARG A 151 -16.06 -9.01 -6.25
N GLY A 152 -16.11 -9.38 -4.95
CA GLY A 152 -17.07 -8.81 -4.01
C GLY A 152 -16.88 -7.31 -3.84
N VAL A 153 -15.64 -6.85 -3.67
CA VAL A 153 -15.29 -5.43 -3.52
C VAL A 153 -15.69 -4.64 -4.76
N LEU A 154 -15.31 -5.09 -5.95
CA LEU A 154 -15.66 -4.43 -7.21
C LEU A 154 -17.17 -4.42 -7.46
N SER A 155 -17.85 -5.53 -7.22
CA SER A 155 -19.31 -5.63 -7.39
C SER A 155 -20.09 -4.72 -6.45
N ALA A 156 -19.53 -4.43 -5.27
CA ALA A 156 -20.11 -3.46 -4.33
C ALA A 156 -19.86 -2.00 -4.72
N GLY A 157 -19.03 -1.74 -5.73
CA GLY A 157 -18.60 -0.39 -6.13
C GLY A 157 -17.40 0.13 -5.36
N GLY A 158 -16.59 -0.77 -4.78
CA GLY A 158 -15.36 -0.47 -4.07
C GLY A 158 -15.35 -0.87 -2.59
N LEU A 159 -14.18 -0.73 -1.97
CA LEU A 159 -13.91 -1.23 -0.62
C LEU A 159 -14.80 -0.58 0.46
N VAL A 160 -15.05 0.72 0.34
CA VAL A 160 -15.87 1.45 1.33
C VAL A 160 -17.31 0.93 1.33
N ALA A 161 -17.92 0.77 0.16
CA ALA A 161 -19.28 0.24 0.03
C ALA A 161 -19.36 -1.20 0.53
N TYR A 162 -18.35 -2.02 0.20
CA TYR A 162 -18.21 -3.38 0.70
C TYR A 162 -18.07 -3.43 2.23
N GLY A 163 -17.23 -2.55 2.81
CA GLY A 163 -17.03 -2.44 4.26
C GLY A 163 -18.33 -2.07 4.99
N LYS A 164 -19.10 -1.12 4.48
CA LYS A 164 -20.42 -0.77 5.03
C LYS A 164 -21.38 -1.95 5.02
N ALA A 165 -21.43 -2.69 3.93
CA ALA A 165 -22.29 -3.88 3.81
C ALA A 165 -21.87 -4.99 4.79
N ARG A 166 -20.55 -5.17 5.03
CA ARG A 166 -20.03 -6.08 6.06
C ARG A 166 -20.45 -5.67 7.47
N LEU A 167 -20.25 -4.40 7.83
CA LEU A 167 -20.64 -3.88 9.14
C LEU A 167 -22.15 -3.98 9.39
N ALA A 168 -22.96 -3.79 8.35
CA ALA A 168 -24.41 -3.99 8.40
C ALA A 168 -24.80 -5.47 8.49
N GLY A 169 -23.87 -6.39 8.22
CA GLY A 169 -24.14 -7.84 8.17
C GLY A 169 -24.86 -8.29 6.89
N SER A 170 -24.88 -7.43 5.85
CA SER A 170 -25.50 -7.75 4.55
C SER A 170 -24.60 -8.62 3.67
N ILE A 171 -23.30 -8.63 3.93
CA ILE A 171 -22.31 -9.46 3.25
C ILE A 171 -21.55 -10.23 4.34
N ALA A 172 -21.49 -11.56 4.20
CA ALA A 172 -20.58 -12.37 5.01
C ALA A 172 -19.13 -12.00 4.64
N GLY A 173 -18.29 -11.80 5.63
CA GLY A 173 -16.86 -11.58 5.37
C GLY A 173 -16.27 -12.84 4.72
N ALA A 174 -15.34 -12.66 3.79
CA ALA A 174 -14.55 -13.78 3.29
C ALA A 174 -13.76 -14.38 4.46
N THR A 175 -14.07 -15.59 4.83
CA THR A 175 -13.41 -16.31 5.92
C THR A 175 -12.76 -17.57 5.39
N SER A 176 -11.53 -17.83 5.81
CA SER A 176 -10.91 -19.11 5.52
C SER A 176 -11.63 -20.21 6.32
N THR A 177 -12.15 -21.20 5.60
CA THR A 177 -12.80 -22.41 6.20
C THR A 177 -11.87 -23.62 6.11
N ARG A 178 -10.58 -23.39 5.88
CA ARG A 178 -9.61 -24.47 5.69
C ARG A 178 -9.38 -25.26 6.98
N LYS A 179 -9.21 -26.57 6.83
CA LYS A 179 -8.77 -27.45 7.91
C LYS A 179 -7.32 -27.12 8.29
N ARG A 180 -6.96 -27.43 9.53
CA ARG A 180 -5.62 -27.25 10.08
C ARG A 180 -4.55 -27.87 9.17
N ARG A 181 -3.51 -27.11 8.88
CA ARG A 181 -2.32 -27.50 8.14
C ARG A 181 -1.09 -26.85 8.76
N ALA A 182 0.11 -27.29 8.35
CA ALA A 182 1.34 -26.58 8.65
C ALA A 182 1.32 -25.21 7.98
N MET A 183 1.69 -24.16 8.70
CA MET A 183 1.65 -22.77 8.26
C MET A 183 3.02 -22.10 8.41
N THR A 184 3.36 -21.25 7.46
CA THR A 184 4.52 -20.35 7.54
C THR A 184 4.31 -19.32 8.67
N LEU A 185 5.35 -18.57 9.01
CA LEU A 185 5.26 -17.53 10.05
C LEU A 185 4.18 -16.50 9.71
N VAL A 186 4.21 -15.98 8.47
CA VAL A 186 3.23 -14.99 7.99
C VAL A 186 1.82 -15.56 8.01
N GLU A 187 1.61 -16.78 7.52
CA GLU A 187 0.31 -17.44 7.54
C GLU A 187 -0.24 -17.60 8.96
N LYS A 188 0.61 -17.89 9.95
CA LYS A 188 0.18 -17.99 11.36
C LYS A 188 -0.25 -16.65 11.94
N ILE A 189 0.50 -15.57 11.64
CA ILE A 189 0.08 -14.22 12.06
C ILE A 189 -1.25 -13.88 11.40
N VAL A 190 -1.39 -14.10 10.10
CA VAL A 190 -2.65 -13.87 9.38
C VAL A 190 -3.79 -14.68 10.00
N ALA A 191 -3.63 -16.00 10.18
CA ALA A 191 -4.67 -16.86 10.73
C ALA A 191 -5.16 -16.37 12.10
N ALA A 192 -4.27 -15.91 12.97
CA ALA A 192 -4.62 -15.36 14.27
C ALA A 192 -5.47 -14.08 14.17
N HIS A 193 -5.31 -13.30 13.10
CA HIS A 193 -5.95 -11.99 12.90
C HIS A 193 -7.09 -11.99 11.88
N VAL A 194 -7.41 -13.12 11.24
CA VAL A 194 -8.56 -13.18 10.31
C VAL A 194 -9.84 -12.77 11.04
N VAL A 195 -10.54 -11.79 10.49
CA VAL A 195 -11.85 -11.36 11.01
C VAL A 195 -12.92 -12.34 10.54
N THR A 196 -13.35 -13.22 11.43
CA THR A 196 -14.36 -14.26 11.17
C THR A 196 -15.79 -13.75 11.32
N ASP A 197 -16.00 -12.72 12.15
CA ASP A 197 -17.30 -12.06 12.32
C ASP A 197 -17.05 -10.57 12.61
N ALA A 198 -17.18 -9.73 11.59
CA ALA A 198 -16.94 -8.29 11.71
C ALA A 198 -17.92 -7.63 12.69
N LYS A 199 -19.20 -8.04 12.70
CA LYS A 199 -20.24 -7.48 13.56
C LYS A 199 -20.00 -7.78 15.05
N LYS A 200 -19.43 -8.95 15.36
CA LYS A 200 -19.12 -9.37 16.73
C LYS A 200 -17.66 -9.13 17.10
N GLY A 201 -16.85 -8.63 16.18
CA GLY A 201 -15.42 -8.40 16.38
C GLY A 201 -14.60 -9.66 16.57
N ARG A 202 -15.10 -10.83 16.14
CA ARG A 202 -14.39 -12.10 16.30
C ARG A 202 -13.24 -12.21 15.31
N ILE A 203 -12.09 -12.63 15.81
CA ILE A 203 -10.89 -12.90 15.02
C ILE A 203 -10.41 -14.33 15.25
N GLY A 204 -9.55 -14.80 14.37
CA GLY A 204 -8.92 -16.11 14.41
C GLY A 204 -9.56 -17.12 13.46
N ALA A 205 -8.73 -17.70 12.61
CA ALA A 205 -9.07 -18.83 11.75
C ALA A 205 -8.20 -20.04 12.11
N GLU A 206 -8.69 -21.24 11.84
CA GLU A 206 -7.92 -22.46 12.11
C GLU A 206 -6.67 -22.56 11.23
N SER A 207 -6.76 -22.13 9.99
CA SER A 207 -5.64 -22.01 9.08
C SER A 207 -5.98 -21.11 7.88
N VAL A 208 -4.94 -20.64 7.21
CA VAL A 208 -5.02 -19.93 5.92
C VAL A 208 -4.04 -20.55 4.93
N ALA A 209 -4.15 -20.22 3.65
CA ALA A 209 -3.21 -20.62 2.62
C ALA A 209 -3.00 -19.51 1.59
N PRO A 210 -1.90 -19.53 0.84
CA PRO A 210 -1.66 -18.58 -0.24
C PRO A 210 -2.86 -18.47 -1.19
N GLY A 211 -3.23 -17.24 -1.54
CA GLY A 211 -4.39 -16.92 -2.38
C GLY A 211 -5.71 -16.75 -1.62
N ASP A 212 -5.79 -17.09 -0.33
CA ASP A 212 -6.99 -16.81 0.46
C ASP A 212 -7.18 -15.29 0.60
N GLY A 213 -8.33 -14.79 0.19
CA GLY A 213 -8.74 -13.40 0.41
C GLY A 213 -9.48 -13.27 1.74
N VAL A 214 -8.92 -12.52 2.67
CA VAL A 214 -9.44 -12.36 4.03
C VAL A 214 -9.44 -10.89 4.46
N PHE A 215 -10.12 -10.58 5.56
CA PHE A 215 -9.89 -9.35 6.31
C PHE A 215 -9.07 -9.69 7.55
N VAL A 216 -7.99 -8.95 7.77
CA VAL A 216 -7.14 -9.10 8.96
C VAL A 216 -7.29 -7.92 9.88
N ARG A 217 -7.42 -8.18 11.18
CA ARG A 217 -7.43 -7.17 12.23
C ARG A 217 -6.07 -6.50 12.27
N ALA A 218 -6.05 -5.16 12.20
CA ALA A 218 -4.85 -4.38 12.41
C ALA A 218 -4.71 -4.03 13.89
N ASP A 219 -3.57 -4.38 14.50
CA ASP A 219 -3.24 -4.00 15.86
C ASP A 219 -2.78 -2.56 15.91
N LEU A 220 -2.03 -2.14 14.89
CA LEU A 220 -1.48 -0.80 14.76
C LEU A 220 -1.73 -0.27 13.35
N ARG A 221 -2.16 0.99 13.29
CA ARG A 221 -2.41 1.72 12.03
C ARG A 221 -1.68 3.06 12.09
N PHE A 222 -0.96 3.43 11.04
CA PHE A 222 -0.34 4.73 11.02
C PHE A 222 -0.43 5.41 9.64
N SER A 223 -0.37 6.74 9.66
CA SER A 223 -0.41 7.55 8.46
C SER A 223 0.43 8.81 8.65
N HIS A 224 0.88 9.41 7.56
CA HIS A 224 1.65 10.64 7.56
C HIS A 224 0.88 11.80 6.89
N GLU A 225 1.39 13.03 7.03
CA GLU A 225 0.69 14.25 6.61
C GLU A 225 0.36 14.31 5.13
N TYR A 226 1.10 13.60 4.31
CA TYR A 226 0.90 13.59 2.86
C TYR A 226 -0.35 12.79 2.44
N VAL A 227 -0.73 11.77 3.21
CA VAL A 227 -1.84 10.84 2.89
C VAL A 227 -3.05 11.00 3.81
N THR A 228 -2.84 11.38 5.07
CA THR A 228 -3.92 11.48 6.07
C THR A 228 -5.14 12.28 5.57
N PRO A 229 -5.00 13.47 4.93
CA PRO A 229 -6.16 14.24 4.48
C PRO A 229 -6.98 13.54 3.40
N MET A 230 -6.34 12.79 2.49
CA MET A 230 -7.04 12.00 1.48
C MET A 230 -7.82 10.85 2.13
N ALA A 231 -7.19 10.12 3.04
CA ALA A 231 -7.84 9.02 3.75
C ALA A 231 -9.02 9.52 4.60
N GLU A 232 -8.89 10.68 5.27
CA GLU A 232 -10.01 11.30 5.99
C GLU A 232 -11.16 11.68 5.05
N ALA A 233 -10.86 12.32 3.91
CA ALA A 233 -11.88 12.71 2.94
C ALA A 233 -12.65 11.48 2.42
N LEU A 234 -11.94 10.37 2.16
CA LEU A 234 -12.52 9.10 1.76
C LEU A 234 -13.36 8.47 2.88
N MET A 235 -12.88 8.51 4.13
CA MET A 235 -13.62 8.05 5.30
C MET A 235 -14.95 8.81 5.46
N ARG A 236 -14.93 10.14 5.44
CA ARG A 236 -16.13 10.98 5.58
C ARG A 236 -17.10 10.77 4.42
N ARG A 237 -16.60 10.77 3.18
CA ARG A 237 -17.43 10.51 1.98
C ARG A 237 -18.08 9.13 2.05
N GLY A 238 -17.32 8.13 2.46
CA GLY A 238 -17.76 6.74 2.47
C GLY A 238 -18.64 6.37 3.66
N PHE A 239 -18.21 6.68 4.86
CA PHE A 239 -18.91 6.27 6.09
C PHE A 239 -19.79 7.35 6.70
N GLY A 240 -19.75 8.58 6.16
CA GLY A 240 -20.53 9.73 6.59
C GLY A 240 -19.71 10.72 7.42
N GLU A 241 -20.20 11.96 7.50
CA GLU A 241 -19.53 13.07 8.21
C GLU A 241 -19.29 12.79 9.71
N GLY A 242 -20.12 11.97 10.31
CA GLY A 242 -20.01 11.55 11.71
C GLY A 242 -19.11 10.32 11.95
N ALA A 243 -18.42 9.82 10.92
CA ALA A 243 -17.57 8.65 11.06
C ALA A 243 -16.48 8.85 12.13
N ARG A 244 -16.27 7.82 12.94
CA ARG A 244 -15.27 7.82 14.00
C ARG A 244 -14.22 6.74 13.75
N VAL A 245 -13.00 7.04 14.18
CA VAL A 245 -11.92 6.08 14.19
C VAL A 245 -12.14 5.11 15.34
N GLU A 246 -12.23 3.84 15.02
CA GLU A 246 -12.30 2.77 16.01
C GLU A 246 -10.94 2.56 16.67
N HIS A 247 -10.90 2.53 18.00
CA HIS A 247 -9.66 2.41 18.78
C HIS A 247 -8.59 3.41 18.36
N PRO A 248 -8.81 4.73 18.57
CA PRO A 248 -7.87 5.78 18.15
C PRO A 248 -6.49 5.65 18.82
N GLU A 249 -6.41 5.02 19.99
CA GLU A 249 -5.16 4.70 20.68
C GLU A 249 -4.24 3.75 19.91
N SER A 250 -4.78 2.98 18.97
CA SER A 250 -4.01 2.12 18.07
C SER A 250 -3.71 2.77 16.72
N VAL A 251 -3.91 4.09 16.62
CA VAL A 251 -3.58 4.88 15.44
C VAL A 251 -2.54 5.93 15.79
N LEU A 252 -1.52 6.07 14.95
CA LEU A 252 -0.51 7.11 15.06
C LEU A 252 -0.47 7.94 13.79
N LEU A 253 -0.36 9.25 13.95
CA LEU A 253 -0.15 10.16 12.83
C LEU A 253 1.23 10.80 12.94
N PHE A 254 1.92 10.89 11.79
CA PHE A 254 3.29 11.38 11.72
C PHE A 254 3.37 12.61 10.82
N ARG A 255 4.26 13.53 11.19
CA ARG A 255 4.65 14.68 10.37
C ARG A 255 6.13 14.59 10.10
N ASP A 256 6.51 13.81 9.11
CA ASP A 256 7.90 13.47 8.80
C ASP A 256 8.25 13.51 7.31
N HIS A 257 7.25 13.54 6.42
CA HIS A 257 7.46 13.55 4.97
C HIS A 257 7.64 14.96 4.38
N LEU A 258 6.93 15.96 4.92
CA LEU A 258 6.95 17.34 4.43
C LEU A 258 7.62 18.33 5.40
N THR A 259 8.30 17.82 6.44
CA THR A 259 9.08 18.63 7.37
C THR A 259 10.20 19.33 6.61
N PHE A 260 10.41 20.62 6.89
CA PHE A 260 11.39 21.50 6.22
C PHE A 260 11.17 21.77 4.72
N VAL A 261 10.07 21.31 4.13
CA VAL A 261 9.82 21.57 2.70
C VAL A 261 9.80 23.05 2.36
N ASP A 262 9.35 23.89 3.29
CA ASP A 262 9.34 25.36 3.17
C ASP A 262 10.72 26.01 3.35
N GLU A 263 11.68 25.33 3.92
CA GLU A 263 13.08 25.77 4.01
C GLU A 263 13.90 25.37 2.78
N VAL A 264 13.52 24.25 2.14
CA VAL A 264 14.20 23.73 0.95
C VAL A 264 13.65 24.36 -0.33
N HIS A 265 12.36 24.62 -0.41
CA HIS A 265 11.68 25.13 -1.60
C HIS A 265 11.33 26.62 -1.49
N VAL A 266 12.33 27.46 -1.39
CA VAL A 266 12.17 28.92 -1.25
C VAL A 266 11.88 29.68 -2.55
N GLU A 267 11.90 29.00 -3.71
CA GLU A 267 11.67 29.64 -5.01
C GLU A 267 10.21 30.09 -5.18
N PRO A 268 9.93 31.29 -5.70
CA PRO A 268 8.57 31.82 -5.87
C PRO A 268 7.61 30.88 -6.62
N ARG A 269 8.10 30.14 -7.62
CA ARG A 269 7.32 29.15 -8.38
C ARG A 269 6.83 27.98 -7.54
N ARG A 270 7.42 27.74 -6.37
CA ARG A 270 7.08 26.65 -5.43
C ARG A 270 6.09 27.08 -4.34
N LEU A 271 5.82 28.38 -4.18
CA LEU A 271 4.93 28.90 -3.13
C LEU A 271 3.54 28.25 -3.12
N PRO A 272 2.87 28.00 -4.26
CA PRO A 272 1.57 27.32 -4.24
C PRO A 272 1.65 25.89 -3.67
N LEU A 273 2.75 25.17 -3.89
CA LEU A 273 2.97 23.84 -3.32
C LEU A 273 3.22 23.91 -1.82
N LEU A 274 3.91 24.93 -1.33
CA LEU A 274 4.14 25.14 0.10
C LEU A 274 2.83 25.47 0.82
N GLU A 275 1.97 26.28 0.24
CA GLU A 275 0.63 26.55 0.78
C GLU A 275 -0.19 25.27 0.88
N GLN A 276 -0.11 24.43 -0.14
CA GLN A 276 -0.79 23.11 -0.12
C GLN A 276 -0.19 22.18 0.93
N ALA A 277 1.14 22.13 1.09
CA ALA A 277 1.80 21.34 2.14
C ALA A 277 1.35 21.77 3.55
N ARG A 278 1.28 23.09 3.79
CA ARG A 278 0.76 23.65 5.05
C ARG A 278 -0.71 23.29 5.28
N LEU A 279 -1.52 23.30 4.22
CA LEU A 279 -2.92 22.88 4.30
C LEU A 279 -3.03 21.41 4.69
N LEU A 280 -2.24 20.51 4.08
CA LEU A 280 -2.22 19.09 4.45
C LEU A 280 -1.84 18.90 5.91
N ALA A 281 -0.78 19.59 6.38
CA ALA A 281 -0.37 19.55 7.77
C ALA A 281 -1.47 20.02 8.74
N LYS A 282 -2.19 21.09 8.37
CA LYS A 282 -3.32 21.60 9.15
C LYS A 282 -4.47 20.60 9.19
N LEU A 283 -4.88 20.06 8.04
CA LEU A 283 -5.97 19.08 7.95
C LEU A 283 -5.67 17.82 8.77
N GLN A 284 -4.41 17.35 8.75
CA GLN A 284 -3.97 16.25 9.59
C GLN A 284 -4.10 16.57 11.09
N ALA A 285 -3.67 17.77 11.52
CA ALA A 285 -3.79 18.18 12.91
C ALA A 285 -5.27 18.29 13.35
N ASP A 286 -6.10 18.90 12.52
CA ASP A 286 -7.54 19.03 12.76
C ASP A 286 -8.22 17.63 12.85
N PHE A 287 -7.77 16.66 12.03
CA PHE A 287 -8.24 15.29 12.09
C PHE A 287 -7.81 14.58 13.38
N ALA A 288 -6.53 14.71 13.75
CA ALA A 288 -5.97 14.13 14.97
C ALA A 288 -6.76 14.60 16.21
N GLU A 289 -7.03 15.90 16.30
CA GLU A 289 -7.81 16.50 17.40
C GLU A 289 -9.26 15.98 17.43
N ARG A 290 -9.96 16.03 16.28
CA ARG A 290 -11.35 15.55 16.20
C ARG A 290 -11.53 14.08 16.52
N GLN A 291 -10.55 13.25 16.18
CA GLN A 291 -10.59 11.79 16.39
C GLN A 291 -9.85 11.35 17.65
N GLN A 292 -9.22 12.27 18.39
CA GLN A 292 -8.41 11.99 19.58
C GLN A 292 -7.24 11.03 19.31
N ILE A 293 -6.58 11.22 18.18
CA ILE A 293 -5.44 10.41 17.75
C ILE A 293 -4.13 11.12 18.13
N ARG A 294 -3.15 10.34 18.57
CA ARG A 294 -1.80 10.86 18.85
C ARG A 294 -1.13 11.31 17.55
N LEU A 295 -0.78 12.60 17.48
CA LEU A 295 0.01 13.20 16.39
C LEU A 295 1.45 13.39 16.87
N LEU A 296 2.38 12.74 16.20
CA LEU A 296 3.81 12.93 16.33
C LEU A 296 4.24 14.01 15.32
N GLY A 297 4.13 15.27 15.75
CA GLY A 297 4.26 16.44 14.91
C GLY A 297 5.69 17.00 14.87
N GLU A 298 5.78 18.25 14.43
CA GLU A 298 7.03 19.00 14.42
C GLU A 298 7.42 19.45 15.84
N VAL A 299 8.72 19.44 16.11
CA VAL A 299 9.30 19.93 17.37
C VAL A 299 9.73 21.38 17.20
N TRP A 300 9.27 22.25 18.10
CA TRP A 300 9.55 23.68 18.09
C TRP A 300 10.22 24.09 19.42
N GLU A 301 11.35 24.77 19.33
CA GLU A 301 12.06 25.34 20.47
C GLU A 301 12.32 26.82 20.25
N ASN A 302 11.86 27.67 21.16
CA ASN A 302 12.01 29.13 21.07
C ASN A 302 11.53 29.73 19.74
N GLY A 303 10.46 29.19 19.15
CA GLY A 303 9.91 29.62 17.88
C GLY A 303 10.70 29.14 16.64
N VAL A 304 11.69 28.28 16.83
CA VAL A 304 12.47 27.68 15.76
C VAL A 304 12.09 26.21 15.64
N ARG A 305 11.74 25.76 14.44
CA ARG A 305 11.50 24.33 14.16
C ARG A 305 12.81 23.56 14.22
N ARG A 306 12.83 22.48 15.01
CA ARG A 306 13.99 21.62 15.19
C ARG A 306 13.93 20.33 14.38
N GLY A 307 12.76 19.94 13.92
CA GLY A 307 12.53 18.73 13.15
C GLY A 307 11.16 18.14 13.39
N SER A 308 11.01 16.88 13.07
CA SER A 308 9.89 16.02 13.48
C SER A 308 10.17 15.38 14.82
N HIS A 309 9.10 15.06 15.54
CA HIS A 309 9.19 14.27 16.78
C HIS A 309 9.82 12.90 16.52
N ALA A 310 9.43 12.25 15.41
CA ALA A 310 9.97 10.97 14.98
C ALA A 310 9.81 10.78 13.47
N ILE A 311 10.62 9.90 12.90
CA ILE A 311 10.36 9.26 11.59
C ILE A 311 9.41 8.09 11.85
N CYS A 312 8.35 7.96 11.05
CA CYS A 312 7.29 6.99 11.32
C CYS A 312 7.80 5.55 11.49
N HIS A 313 8.71 5.11 10.63
CA HIS A 313 9.24 3.74 10.69
C HIS A 313 10.06 3.47 11.94
N GLU A 314 10.86 4.44 12.38
CA GLU A 314 11.69 4.35 13.60
C GLU A 314 10.79 4.29 14.85
N GLU A 315 9.87 5.23 15.01
CA GLU A 315 8.96 5.25 16.16
C GLU A 315 8.10 3.97 16.24
N ILE A 316 7.57 3.49 15.09
CA ILE A 316 6.81 2.24 15.05
C ILE A 316 7.68 1.06 15.50
N LEU A 317 8.91 1.00 15.00
CA LEU A 317 9.84 -0.09 15.28
C LEU A 317 10.32 -0.05 16.75
N GLU A 318 10.75 1.12 17.22
CA GLU A 318 11.40 1.26 18.52
C GLU A 318 10.43 1.35 19.68
N ALA A 319 9.26 1.97 19.47
CA ALA A 319 8.37 2.32 20.57
C ALA A 319 7.04 1.53 20.61
N VAL A 320 6.58 0.95 19.49
CA VAL A 320 5.17 0.50 19.40
C VAL A 320 5.00 -0.96 18.98
N ALA A 321 5.49 -1.35 17.79
CA ALA A 321 5.22 -2.67 17.22
C ALA A 321 5.83 -3.81 18.03
N LEU A 322 5.08 -4.89 18.24
CA LEU A 322 5.50 -6.08 18.99
C LEU A 322 5.45 -7.33 18.12
N PRO A 323 6.20 -8.39 18.45
CA PRO A 323 6.14 -9.64 17.72
C PRO A 323 4.70 -10.16 17.58
N GLY A 324 4.35 -10.62 16.39
CA GLY A 324 3.02 -11.17 16.11
C GLY A 324 1.94 -10.14 15.78
N ASP A 325 2.19 -8.83 15.93
CA ASP A 325 1.25 -7.79 15.56
C ASP A 325 1.03 -7.70 14.04
N VAL A 326 -0.13 -7.20 13.63
CA VAL A 326 -0.41 -6.73 12.27
C VAL A 326 -0.33 -5.20 12.26
N VAL A 327 0.67 -4.69 11.54
CA VAL A 327 0.96 -3.25 11.42
C VAL A 327 0.63 -2.77 10.01
N VAL A 328 -0.20 -1.74 9.90
CA VAL A 328 -0.65 -1.20 8.62
C VAL A 328 -0.34 0.28 8.54
N GLY A 329 0.36 0.70 7.50
CA GLY A 329 0.74 2.10 7.28
C GLY A 329 0.45 2.59 5.87
N THR A 330 0.37 3.89 5.69
CA THR A 330 0.19 4.51 4.37
C THR A 330 1.49 4.70 3.59
N ASP A 331 2.58 4.21 4.12
CA ASP A 331 3.89 4.24 3.48
C ASP A 331 4.29 2.86 2.94
N SER A 332 5.00 2.82 1.81
CA SER A 332 5.46 1.59 1.17
C SER A 332 6.45 0.80 2.04
N HIS A 333 7.25 1.50 2.87
CA HIS A 333 8.24 0.90 3.76
C HIS A 333 7.70 0.55 5.15
N THR A 334 6.39 0.48 5.33
CA THR A 334 5.73 -0.05 6.53
C THR A 334 6.30 -1.43 6.93
N SER A 335 6.77 -2.21 5.95
CA SER A 335 7.45 -3.50 6.16
C SER A 335 8.63 -3.43 7.14
N THR A 336 9.23 -2.25 7.38
CA THR A 336 10.33 -2.05 8.34
C THR A 336 10.00 -2.62 9.72
N ALA A 337 8.75 -2.48 10.18
CA ALA A 337 8.32 -3.04 11.45
C ALA A 337 8.35 -4.58 11.50
N GLY A 338 8.46 -5.26 10.36
CA GLY A 338 8.69 -6.71 10.31
C GLY A 338 10.01 -7.16 10.96
N ALA A 339 10.93 -6.22 11.21
CA ALA A 339 12.17 -6.47 11.92
C ALA A 339 11.99 -7.04 13.34
N VAL A 340 10.86 -6.72 13.99
CA VAL A 340 10.50 -7.25 15.32
C VAL A 340 9.58 -8.48 15.25
N GLY A 341 9.37 -9.06 14.07
CA GLY A 341 8.54 -10.27 13.91
C GLY A 341 7.05 -10.02 13.83
N CYS A 342 6.63 -8.82 13.43
CA CYS A 342 5.25 -8.51 13.09
C CYS A 342 4.97 -8.66 11.59
N LEU A 343 3.71 -8.79 11.20
CA LEU A 343 3.26 -8.67 9.82
C LEU A 343 2.98 -7.19 9.52
N ALA A 344 3.88 -6.55 8.79
CA ALA A 344 3.77 -5.12 8.49
C ALA A 344 3.74 -4.87 6.98
N PHE A 345 2.77 -4.07 6.51
CA PHE A 345 2.64 -3.78 5.07
C PHE A 345 1.96 -2.44 4.79
N GLY A 346 2.35 -1.84 3.66
CA GLY A 346 1.78 -0.59 3.17
C GLY A 346 0.43 -0.79 2.49
N VAL A 347 -0.46 0.20 2.67
CA VAL A 347 -1.79 0.25 2.07
C VAL A 347 -2.11 1.62 1.47
N GLY A 348 -3.10 1.68 0.59
CA GLY A 348 -3.61 2.93 0.03
C GLY A 348 -4.50 3.72 1.00
N SER A 349 -4.87 4.92 0.56
CA SER A 349 -5.72 5.83 1.35
C SER A 349 -7.10 5.26 1.62
N THR A 350 -7.70 4.52 0.69
CA THR A 350 -9.02 3.89 0.87
C THR A 350 -8.96 2.72 1.84
N ASP A 351 -7.91 1.89 1.77
CA ASP A 351 -7.70 0.81 2.75
C ASP A 351 -7.54 1.41 4.16
N MET A 352 -6.74 2.48 4.31
CA MET A 352 -6.55 3.15 5.60
C MET A 352 -7.86 3.79 6.09
N ALA A 353 -8.59 4.48 5.21
CA ALA A 353 -9.90 5.07 5.55
C ALA A 353 -10.89 4.01 6.04
N ALA A 354 -10.95 2.87 5.38
CA ALA A 354 -11.75 1.73 5.83
C ALA A 354 -11.24 1.19 7.16
N ALA A 355 -9.92 0.97 7.29
CA ALA A 355 -9.30 0.43 8.50
C ALA A 355 -9.50 1.33 9.73
N TRP A 356 -9.59 2.64 9.56
CA TRP A 356 -9.91 3.54 10.68
C TRP A 356 -11.30 3.26 11.25
N VAL A 357 -12.27 2.88 10.40
CA VAL A 357 -13.66 2.63 10.83
C VAL A 357 -13.89 1.16 11.19
N THR A 358 -13.29 0.22 10.45
CA THR A 358 -13.54 -1.23 10.62
C THR A 358 -12.49 -1.92 11.48
N ARG A 359 -11.35 -1.29 11.70
CA ARG A 359 -10.15 -1.83 12.35
C ARG A 359 -9.57 -3.06 11.64
N ASP A 360 -9.96 -3.30 10.41
CA ASP A 360 -9.44 -4.40 9.61
C ASP A 360 -9.08 -3.95 8.19
N VAL A 361 -8.24 -4.72 7.53
CA VAL A 361 -7.81 -4.46 6.16
C VAL A 361 -7.99 -5.70 5.30
N ARG A 362 -8.30 -5.46 4.03
CA ARG A 362 -8.32 -6.51 3.02
C ARG A 362 -6.91 -7.06 2.79
N PHE A 363 -6.78 -8.37 2.82
CA PHE A 363 -5.50 -9.03 2.66
C PHE A 363 -5.66 -10.31 1.84
N VAL A 364 -4.80 -10.50 0.86
CA VAL A 364 -4.65 -11.77 0.15
C VAL A 364 -3.40 -12.44 0.69
N VAL A 365 -3.55 -13.62 1.25
CA VAL A 365 -2.44 -14.37 1.85
C VAL A 365 -1.37 -14.62 0.78
N PRO A 366 -0.14 -14.13 0.96
CA PRO A 366 0.92 -14.32 -0.02
C PRO A 366 1.56 -15.69 0.11
N GLU A 367 2.22 -16.15 -0.95
CA GLU A 367 3.27 -17.16 -0.81
C GLU A 367 4.44 -16.57 -0.01
N SER A 368 5.14 -17.40 0.77
CA SER A 368 6.37 -17.02 1.47
C SER A 368 7.61 -17.53 0.76
N VAL A 369 8.65 -16.70 0.76
CA VAL A 369 10.02 -17.12 0.37
C VAL A 369 10.90 -17.06 1.60
N ARG A 370 11.45 -18.20 1.99
CA ARG A 370 12.35 -18.29 3.14
C ARG A 370 13.79 -17.97 2.72
N VAL A 371 14.33 -16.89 3.30
CA VAL A 371 15.72 -16.46 3.12
C VAL A 371 16.55 -16.91 4.33
N VAL A 372 17.42 -17.90 4.15
CA VAL A 372 18.20 -18.48 5.25
C VAL A 372 19.58 -17.83 5.33
N LEU A 373 19.83 -17.09 6.40
CA LEU A 373 21.09 -16.44 6.70
C LEU A 373 22.02 -17.38 7.50
N ARG A 374 23.26 -17.53 7.03
CA ARG A 374 24.28 -18.35 7.68
C ARG A 374 25.58 -17.56 7.83
N GLY A 375 26.25 -17.76 8.96
CA GLY A 375 27.50 -17.08 9.26
C GLY A 375 27.30 -15.68 9.80
N ARG A 376 28.25 -14.80 9.56
CA ARG A 376 28.26 -13.40 10.01
C ARG A 376 28.67 -12.48 8.86
N LEU A 377 28.28 -11.23 8.92
CA LEU A 377 28.78 -10.19 8.02
C LEU A 377 30.29 -10.05 8.18
N ARG A 378 30.97 -9.81 7.08
CA ARG A 378 32.42 -9.55 7.07
C ARG A 378 32.68 -8.15 7.63
N ALA A 379 33.87 -7.93 8.19
CA ALA A 379 34.30 -6.60 8.59
C ALA A 379 34.18 -5.61 7.39
N GLY A 380 33.55 -4.46 7.63
CA GLY A 380 33.31 -3.46 6.60
C GLY A 380 32.06 -3.69 5.75
N SER A 381 31.30 -4.78 5.98
CA SER A 381 29.99 -5.00 5.37
C SER A 381 28.86 -4.73 6.36
N CYS A 382 27.70 -4.32 5.86
CA CYS A 382 26.49 -4.07 6.65
C CYS A 382 25.28 -4.84 6.08
N ALA A 383 24.15 -4.78 6.76
CA ALA A 383 22.92 -5.45 6.34
C ALA A 383 22.43 -5.00 4.95
N LYS A 384 22.72 -3.75 4.55
CA LYS A 384 22.41 -3.27 3.20
C LYS A 384 23.17 -4.02 2.12
N ASP A 385 24.44 -4.37 2.34
CA ASP A 385 25.22 -5.16 1.38
C ASP A 385 24.63 -6.57 1.22
N LEU A 386 24.11 -7.14 2.29
CA LEU A 386 23.40 -8.42 2.24
C LEU A 386 22.14 -8.30 1.37
N MET A 387 21.32 -7.26 1.58
CA MET A 387 20.13 -7.06 0.77
C MET A 387 20.45 -6.74 -0.70
N LEU A 388 21.47 -5.93 -0.97
CA LEU A 388 21.94 -5.67 -2.35
C LEU A 388 22.41 -6.96 -3.02
N THR A 389 23.06 -7.87 -2.27
CA THR A 389 23.45 -9.20 -2.77
C THR A 389 22.22 -10.04 -3.09
N LEU A 390 21.19 -10.04 -2.23
CA LEU A 390 19.93 -10.73 -2.48
C LEU A 390 19.24 -10.19 -3.74
N LEU A 391 19.13 -8.86 -3.87
CA LEU A 391 18.55 -8.17 -5.04
C LEU A 391 19.28 -8.50 -6.33
N ALA A 392 20.59 -8.74 -6.27
CA ALA A 392 21.40 -9.10 -7.43
C ALA A 392 21.20 -10.56 -7.89
N THR A 393 20.53 -11.41 -7.12
CA THR A 393 20.32 -12.83 -7.47
C THR A 393 19.44 -12.98 -8.72
N PRO A 394 19.66 -14.00 -9.56
CA PRO A 394 18.81 -14.27 -10.72
C PRO A 394 17.33 -14.46 -10.34
N PHE A 395 17.06 -15.08 -9.20
CA PHE A 395 15.70 -15.31 -8.72
C PHE A 395 14.93 -13.99 -8.49
N VAL A 396 15.55 -13.03 -7.78
CA VAL A 396 14.92 -11.72 -7.51
C VAL A 396 14.80 -10.91 -8.81
N LYS A 397 15.87 -10.89 -9.64
CA LYS A 397 15.83 -10.19 -10.95
C LYS A 397 14.76 -10.74 -11.90
N ALA A 398 14.41 -12.01 -11.78
CA ALA A 398 13.32 -12.63 -12.53
C ALA A 398 11.93 -12.39 -11.90
N GLY A 399 11.82 -11.53 -10.88
CA GLY A 399 10.55 -11.23 -10.19
C GLY A 399 10.13 -12.30 -9.17
N GLY A 400 11.02 -13.18 -8.75
CA GLY A 400 10.69 -14.29 -7.84
C GLY A 400 10.19 -13.87 -6.46
N MET A 401 10.35 -12.59 -6.07
CA MET A 401 9.84 -12.05 -4.81
C MET A 401 8.53 -11.25 -4.98
N VAL A 402 8.13 -10.95 -6.20
CA VAL A 402 7.01 -10.04 -6.45
C VAL A 402 5.72 -10.56 -5.82
N GLY A 403 5.14 -9.75 -4.94
CA GLY A 403 3.89 -10.06 -4.24
C GLY A 403 3.98 -11.14 -3.16
N ARG A 404 5.17 -11.67 -2.87
CA ARG A 404 5.42 -12.66 -1.84
C ARG A 404 5.84 -12.01 -0.52
N ALA A 405 5.78 -12.77 0.56
CA ALA A 405 6.39 -12.41 1.83
C ALA A 405 7.82 -12.99 1.91
N ILE A 406 8.77 -12.21 2.41
CA ILE A 406 10.11 -12.74 2.75
C ILE A 406 10.11 -13.11 4.23
N GLU A 407 10.36 -14.37 4.54
CA GLU A 407 10.60 -14.85 5.89
C GLU A 407 12.09 -15.10 6.09
N PHE A 408 12.74 -14.19 6.81
CA PHE A 408 14.16 -14.37 7.14
C PHE A 408 14.32 -15.45 8.21
N ALA A 409 15.32 -16.28 8.06
CA ALA A 409 15.55 -17.42 8.93
C ALA A 409 17.06 -17.74 9.04
N GLY A 410 17.38 -18.66 9.91
CA GLY A 410 18.72 -19.22 10.05
C GLY A 410 19.56 -18.61 11.18
N PRO A 411 20.68 -19.28 11.52
CA PRO A 411 21.50 -18.90 12.67
C PRO A 411 22.22 -17.55 12.52
N GLY A 412 22.33 -17.02 11.30
CA GLY A 412 22.94 -15.71 11.05
C GLY A 412 22.14 -14.55 11.61
N LEU A 413 20.83 -14.71 11.86
CA LEU A 413 19.98 -13.68 12.42
C LEU A 413 20.44 -13.21 13.80
N SER A 414 20.93 -14.11 14.65
CA SER A 414 21.37 -13.80 16.01
C SER A 414 22.60 -12.87 16.08
N ALA A 415 23.26 -12.66 14.94
CA ALA A 415 24.38 -11.73 14.84
C ALA A 415 23.98 -10.32 14.39
N LEU A 416 22.71 -10.11 14.06
CA LEU A 416 22.17 -8.84 13.55
C LEU A 416 21.48 -8.07 14.67
N SER A 417 21.80 -6.77 14.80
CA SER A 417 21.10 -5.80 15.67
C SER A 417 19.67 -5.54 15.16
N LEU A 418 18.86 -4.81 15.93
CA LEU A 418 17.55 -4.35 15.52
C LEU A 418 17.62 -3.52 14.23
N ASP A 419 18.56 -2.58 14.12
CA ASP A 419 18.74 -1.72 12.93
C ASP A 419 19.11 -2.54 11.68
N GLU A 420 19.96 -3.55 11.84
CA GLU A 420 20.32 -4.43 10.74
C GLU A 420 19.13 -5.28 10.27
N ARG A 421 18.30 -5.76 11.22
CA ARG A 421 17.04 -6.47 10.90
C ARG A 421 16.03 -5.51 10.26
N ALA A 422 15.95 -4.25 10.72
CA ALA A 422 15.15 -3.20 10.11
C ALA A 422 15.54 -2.97 8.65
N THR A 423 16.85 -2.94 8.36
CA THR A 423 17.36 -2.85 6.98
C THR A 423 16.89 -4.01 6.11
N LEU A 424 16.87 -5.24 6.63
CA LEU A 424 16.36 -6.41 5.89
C LEU A 424 14.87 -6.29 5.58
N ALA A 425 14.07 -5.96 6.58
CA ALA A 425 12.63 -5.83 6.46
C ALA A 425 12.25 -4.65 5.56
N ASN A 426 12.91 -3.50 5.69
CA ASN A 426 12.73 -2.31 4.88
C ASN A 426 12.99 -2.60 3.39
N LEU A 427 14.17 -3.10 3.04
CA LEU A 427 14.55 -3.35 1.66
C LEU A 427 13.85 -4.57 1.02
N SER A 428 12.99 -5.25 1.74
CA SER A 428 12.14 -6.31 1.16
C SER A 428 11.20 -5.77 0.07
N VAL A 429 10.75 -4.53 0.19
CA VAL A 429 9.88 -3.89 -0.83
C VAL A 429 10.64 -3.63 -2.12
N GLU A 430 11.95 -3.35 -2.06
CA GLU A 430 12.81 -3.18 -3.23
C GLU A 430 12.98 -4.49 -4.02
N ALA A 431 12.86 -5.63 -3.34
CA ALA A 431 12.79 -6.94 -3.99
C ALA A 431 11.42 -7.21 -4.65
N GLY A 432 10.45 -6.30 -4.52
CA GLY A 432 9.06 -6.47 -4.97
C GLY A 432 8.20 -7.27 -3.99
N ALA A 433 8.71 -7.60 -2.81
CA ALA A 433 7.95 -8.34 -1.81
C ALA A 433 6.86 -7.46 -1.17
N LEU A 434 5.82 -8.10 -0.65
CA LEU A 434 4.77 -7.45 0.12
C LEU A 434 5.28 -6.98 1.49
N THR A 435 6.10 -7.81 2.12
CA THR A 435 6.67 -7.62 3.45
C THR A 435 7.92 -8.45 3.63
N GLY A 436 8.75 -8.07 4.62
CA GLY A 436 9.84 -8.88 5.14
C GLY A 436 9.67 -9.08 6.64
N VAL A 437 9.71 -10.31 7.11
CA VAL A 437 9.53 -10.63 8.53
C VAL A 437 10.77 -11.32 9.07
N VAL A 438 11.30 -10.79 10.17
CA VAL A 438 12.46 -11.33 10.89
C VAL A 438 11.98 -11.84 12.24
N PRO A 439 11.93 -13.15 12.46
CA PRO A 439 11.45 -13.68 13.74
C PRO A 439 12.39 -13.23 14.88
N PRO A 440 11.86 -12.79 16.03
CA PRO A 440 12.68 -12.41 17.17
C PRO A 440 13.33 -13.64 17.80
N ASP A 441 14.57 -13.44 18.27
CA ASP A 441 15.28 -14.34 19.16
C ASP A 441 15.46 -13.69 20.53
N ALA A 442 16.07 -14.40 21.49
CA ALA A 442 16.29 -13.87 22.85
C ALA A 442 17.14 -12.59 22.86
N GLY A 443 18.08 -12.41 21.91
CA GLY A 443 18.88 -11.19 21.79
C GLY A 443 18.02 -9.97 21.44
N LEU A 444 17.20 -10.11 20.38
CA LEU A 444 16.28 -9.07 19.96
C LEU A 444 15.19 -8.81 21.01
N ALA A 445 14.63 -9.86 21.61
CA ALA A 445 13.62 -9.68 22.67
C ALA A 445 14.15 -8.85 23.84
N ARG A 446 15.39 -9.09 24.24
CA ARG A 446 16.08 -8.28 25.27
C ARG A 446 16.28 -6.83 24.82
N GLU A 447 16.72 -6.61 23.58
CA GLU A 447 16.90 -5.26 23.02
C GLU A 447 15.58 -4.47 23.04
N ILE A 448 14.49 -5.06 22.56
CA ILE A 448 13.14 -4.48 22.61
C ILE A 448 12.70 -4.22 24.07
N ALA A 449 12.91 -5.18 24.95
CA ALA A 449 12.53 -5.05 26.36
C ALA A 449 13.24 -3.87 27.02
N VAL A 450 14.54 -3.71 26.78
CA VAL A 450 15.33 -2.58 27.29
C VAL A 450 14.84 -1.25 26.73
N LEU A 451 14.65 -1.16 25.41
CA LEU A 451 14.19 0.07 24.75
C LEU A 451 12.84 0.56 25.29
N ARG A 452 11.95 -0.36 25.63
CA ARG A 452 10.54 -0.04 25.96
C ARG A 452 10.19 -0.23 27.43
N GLY A 453 11.13 -0.69 28.27
CA GLY A 453 10.83 -1.00 29.67
C GLY A 453 9.85 -2.17 29.83
N LEU A 454 9.91 -3.17 28.94
CA LEU A 454 9.07 -4.36 28.96
C LEU A 454 9.82 -5.55 29.58
N ASP A 455 9.07 -6.62 29.90
CA ASP A 455 9.68 -7.90 30.28
C ASP A 455 10.15 -8.67 29.03
N GLU A 456 11.39 -9.22 29.08
CA GLU A 456 11.96 -9.98 27.95
C GLU A 456 11.14 -11.24 27.64
N ALA A 457 10.60 -11.91 28.66
CA ALA A 457 9.80 -13.12 28.48
C ALA A 457 8.46 -12.81 27.84
N ASP A 458 7.86 -11.66 28.15
CA ASP A 458 6.62 -11.21 27.51
C ASP A 458 6.83 -10.92 26.02
N VAL A 459 7.93 -10.24 25.66
CA VAL A 459 8.28 -9.98 24.25
C VAL A 459 8.53 -11.28 23.50
N LEU A 460 9.33 -12.18 24.07
CA LEU A 460 9.67 -13.47 23.46
C LEU A 460 8.44 -14.38 23.36
N GLY A 461 7.56 -14.35 24.37
CA GLY A 461 6.31 -15.12 24.41
C GLY A 461 5.33 -14.77 23.28
N ARG A 462 5.46 -13.59 22.67
CA ARG A 462 4.69 -13.16 21.49
C ARG A 462 5.29 -13.65 20.16
N ALA A 463 6.50 -14.18 20.18
CA ALA A 463 7.19 -14.61 18.97
C ALA A 463 6.40 -15.70 18.24
N VAL A 464 6.19 -15.51 16.95
CA VAL A 464 5.57 -16.48 16.07
C VAL A 464 6.67 -17.20 15.28
N ALA A 465 6.56 -18.51 15.15
CA ALA A 465 7.46 -19.32 14.33
C ALA A 465 6.66 -20.17 13.33
N ALA A 466 7.23 -20.42 12.15
CA ALA A 466 6.64 -21.33 11.19
C ALA A 466 6.50 -22.73 11.77
N ASP A 467 5.49 -23.49 11.34
CA ASP A 467 5.33 -24.89 11.72
C ASP A 467 6.42 -25.74 11.02
N ALA A 468 6.76 -26.87 11.63
CA ALA A 468 7.60 -27.86 10.97
C ALA A 468 6.85 -28.41 9.73
N GLY A 469 7.52 -28.40 8.58
CA GLY A 469 6.90 -28.84 7.31
C GLY A 469 5.96 -27.82 6.66
N ALA A 470 6.02 -26.57 7.07
CA ALA A 470 5.46 -25.46 6.31
C ALA A 470 6.43 -25.11 5.17
N ASP A 471 6.19 -25.64 3.99
CA ASP A 471 6.94 -25.38 2.76
C ASP A 471 6.10 -24.60 1.75
#